data_1dcc290f38e3351f8ec7478dcb2c46e9
#
_entry.id   1dcc290f38e3351f8ec7478dcb2c46e9
#
_cell.length_a   1.000
_cell.length_b   1.000
_cell.length_c   1.000
_cell.angle_alpha   90.00
_cell.angle_beta   90.00
_cell.angle_gamma   90.00
#
_symmetry.space_group_name_H-M   'P 1'
#
loop_
_entity.id
_entity.type
_entity.pdbx_description
1 polymer ?
#
loop_
_entity_poly.entity_id
_entity_poly.type
_entity_poly.pdbx_seq_one_letter_code
_entity_poly.pdbx_strand_id
1 'polypeptide(L)'
;MLVAKARFTLLFYCLVILLTLSVGVRVMADESESIQIELNAHINGLPLGNHLMVFEDKTAKLSIQDILDSNNAYGFFRSTDSVPGFGYTESVYWLRLEILNTNEQTEDWLIEVPYAPLDRI
;
A
#
# COMPACT_ATOMS: atom_id res chain seq x y z
N MET A 1 -44.89 5.70 45.74
CA MET A 1 -44.22 4.48 45.31
C MET A 1 -44.04 4.37 43.75
N LEU A 2 -44.44 5.38 42.98
CA LEU A 2 -44.31 5.41 41.51
C LEU A 2 -42.99 6.01 41.00
N VAL A 3 -42.37 6.91 41.80
CA VAL A 3 -41.15 7.67 41.41
C VAL A 3 -39.89 6.80 41.41
N ALA A 4 -39.83 5.73 42.20
CA ALA A 4 -38.66 4.84 42.25
C ALA A 4 -38.55 3.94 41.04
N LYS A 5 -39.66 3.50 40.43
CA LYS A 5 -39.65 2.66 39.21
C LYS A 5 -39.20 3.44 37.99
N ALA A 6 -39.59 4.71 37.86
CA ALA A 6 -39.18 5.53 36.72
C ALA A 6 -37.68 5.82 36.71
N ARG A 7 -37.06 6.02 37.87
CA ARG A 7 -35.61 6.26 38.00
C ARG A 7 -34.79 5.00 37.64
N PHE A 8 -35.27 3.83 38.00
CA PHE A 8 -34.59 2.57 37.70
C PHE A 8 -34.66 2.24 36.20
N THR A 9 -35.77 2.50 35.58
CA THR A 9 -35.97 2.30 34.14
C THR A 9 -35.06 3.26 33.33
N LEU A 10 -34.99 4.52 33.73
CA LEU A 10 -34.13 5.52 33.06
C LEU A 10 -32.66 5.17 33.18
N LEU A 11 -32.19 4.73 34.35
CA LEU A 11 -30.80 4.27 34.54
C LEU A 11 -30.49 3.04 33.72
N PHE A 12 -31.43 2.11 33.57
CA PHE A 12 -31.26 0.91 32.73
C PHE A 12 -31.12 1.28 31.27
N TYR A 13 -31.94 2.19 30.73
CA TYR A 13 -31.84 2.69 29.37
C TYR A 13 -30.53 3.44 29.12
N CYS A 14 -30.07 4.26 30.05
CA CYS A 14 -28.77 4.94 29.94
C CYS A 14 -27.61 3.94 29.95
N LEU A 15 -27.66 2.87 30.73
CA LEU A 15 -26.63 1.83 30.75
C LEU A 15 -26.61 1.03 29.45
N VAL A 16 -27.77 0.71 28.89
CA VAL A 16 -27.87 0.00 27.60
C VAL A 16 -27.35 0.87 26.44
N ILE A 17 -27.66 2.18 26.45
CA ILE A 17 -27.16 3.11 25.44
C ILE A 17 -25.63 3.27 25.56
N LEU A 18 -25.10 3.34 26.79
CA LEU A 18 -23.64 3.41 26.99
C LEU A 18 -22.92 2.13 26.54
N LEU A 19 -23.57 0.96 26.68
CA LEU A 19 -23.03 -0.31 26.24
C LEU A 19 -23.03 -0.45 24.71
N THR A 20 -24.02 0.13 24.03
CA THR A 20 -24.12 0.11 22.56
C THR A 20 -23.15 1.09 21.88
N LEU A 21 -22.77 2.19 22.56
CA LEU A 21 -21.75 3.10 22.05
C LEU A 21 -20.32 2.55 22.15
N SER A 22 -20.11 1.50 22.92
CA SER A 22 -18.79 0.86 23.04
C SER A 22 -18.49 -0.19 21.96
N VAL A 23 -19.40 -0.41 21.01
CA VAL A 23 -19.05 -1.13 19.78
C VAL A 23 -18.14 -0.23 18.98
N GLY A 24 -16.86 -0.30 19.30
CA GLY A 24 -15.82 0.44 18.64
C GLY A 24 -15.91 0.19 17.15
N VAL A 25 -16.12 1.26 16.41
CA VAL A 25 -15.83 1.28 14.97
C VAL A 25 -14.37 0.86 14.87
N ARG A 26 -14.12 -0.38 14.52
CA ARG A 26 -12.80 -0.78 14.04
C ARG A 26 -12.65 -0.04 12.72
N VAL A 27 -12.00 1.12 12.77
CA VAL A 27 -11.37 1.68 11.59
C VAL A 27 -10.44 0.55 11.16
N MET A 28 -10.79 -0.16 10.11
CA MET A 28 -9.84 -0.91 9.34
C MET A 28 -8.88 0.17 8.84
N ALA A 29 -7.77 0.36 9.55
CA ALA A 29 -6.60 0.91 8.94
C ALA A 29 -6.38 -0.01 7.75
N ASP A 30 -6.55 0.51 6.56
CA ASP A 30 -6.01 -0.06 5.35
C ASP A 30 -4.49 -0.04 5.60
N GLU A 31 -3.98 -1.13 6.20
CA GLU A 31 -2.58 -1.46 6.14
C GLU A 31 -2.35 -1.66 4.64
N SER A 32 -1.94 -0.58 3.99
CA SER A 32 -1.20 -0.72 2.75
C SER A 32 0.06 -1.50 3.15
N GLU A 33 -0.06 -2.81 3.14
CA GLU A 33 1.02 -3.75 3.38
C GLU A 33 2.13 -3.37 2.40
N SER A 34 3.10 -2.62 2.90
CA SER A 34 4.27 -2.26 2.12
C SER A 34 4.95 -3.57 1.81
N ILE A 35 4.93 -3.94 0.53
CA ILE A 35 5.49 -5.19 0.08
C ILE A 35 6.98 -4.98 -0.01
N GLN A 36 7.60 -5.04 1.14
CA GLN A 36 9.04 -4.98 1.27
C GLN A 36 9.65 -6.29 0.83
N ILE A 37 10.64 -6.22 -0.04
CA ILE A 37 11.48 -7.35 -0.37
C ILE A 37 12.67 -7.32 0.57
N GLU A 38 12.82 -8.37 1.36
CA GLU A 38 14.02 -8.55 2.18
C GLU A 38 15.13 -9.18 1.33
N LEU A 39 16.21 -8.43 1.13
CA LEU A 39 17.41 -8.96 0.49
C LEU A 39 18.19 -9.80 1.49
N ASN A 40 18.35 -11.07 1.18
CA ASN A 40 19.18 -12.02 1.93
C ASN A 40 19.98 -12.88 0.94
N ALA A 41 21.00 -13.58 1.45
CA ALA A 41 21.93 -14.38 0.63
C ALA A 41 21.26 -15.52 -0.19
N HIS A 42 19.98 -15.77 0.00
CA HIS A 42 19.25 -16.84 -0.69
C HIS A 42 18.37 -16.35 -1.84
N ILE A 43 18.23 -15.02 -2.01
CA ILE A 43 17.43 -14.46 -3.10
C ILE A 43 18.24 -14.53 -4.40
N ASN A 44 17.72 -15.25 -5.37
CA ASN A 44 18.27 -15.29 -6.72
C ASN A 44 17.10 -15.43 -7.72
N GLY A 45 17.02 -14.53 -8.69
CA GLY A 45 16.02 -14.59 -9.76
C GLY A 45 14.58 -14.39 -9.27
N LEU A 46 14.34 -13.56 -8.25
CA LEU A 46 13.00 -13.26 -7.74
C LEU A 46 12.22 -12.41 -8.75
N PRO A 47 11.04 -12.89 -9.23
CA PRO A 47 10.15 -12.06 -10.04
C PRO A 47 9.60 -10.91 -9.21
N LEU A 48 9.88 -9.66 -9.61
CA LEU A 48 9.53 -8.47 -8.83
C LEU A 48 8.11 -7.97 -9.08
N GLY A 49 7.43 -8.43 -10.12
CA GLY A 49 6.16 -7.86 -10.58
C GLY A 49 5.12 -7.73 -9.46
N ASN A 50 4.89 -8.78 -8.68
CA ASN A 50 3.92 -8.77 -7.58
C ASN A 50 4.34 -7.90 -6.37
N HIS A 51 5.58 -7.40 -6.37
CA HIS A 51 6.14 -6.53 -5.34
C HIS A 51 6.18 -5.06 -5.78
N LEU A 52 5.71 -4.78 -6.99
CA LEU A 52 5.69 -3.43 -7.53
C LEU A 52 4.42 -2.69 -7.15
N MET A 53 4.59 -1.44 -6.77
CA MET A 53 3.54 -0.45 -6.79
C MET A 53 3.63 0.32 -8.10
N VAL A 54 2.50 0.47 -8.78
CA VAL A 54 2.40 1.03 -10.13
C VAL A 54 1.54 2.28 -10.11
N PHE A 55 1.97 3.31 -10.81
CA PHE A 55 1.16 4.50 -11.07
C PHE A 55 1.25 4.87 -12.55
N GLU A 56 0.10 5.09 -13.20
CA GLU A 56 0.00 5.52 -14.59
C GLU A 56 -0.07 7.05 -14.67
N ASP A 57 0.93 7.67 -15.26
CA ASP A 57 0.89 9.07 -15.66
C ASP A 57 0.38 9.19 -17.11
N LYS A 58 -0.91 9.40 -17.27
CA LYS A 58 -1.56 9.57 -18.57
C LYS A 58 -1.13 10.84 -19.30
N THR A 59 -0.53 11.77 -18.59
CA THR A 59 -0.07 13.03 -19.19
C THR A 59 1.35 12.93 -19.73
N ALA A 60 2.12 11.94 -19.28
CA ALA A 60 3.54 11.76 -19.56
C ALA A 60 4.39 13.01 -19.27
N LYS A 61 3.97 13.82 -18.28
CA LYS A 61 4.60 15.13 -17.96
C LYS A 61 5.26 15.16 -16.59
N LEU A 62 4.96 14.19 -15.72
CA LEU A 62 5.51 14.16 -14.39
C LEU A 62 6.99 13.84 -14.43
N SER A 63 7.75 14.57 -13.62
CA SER A 63 9.16 14.26 -13.34
C SER A 63 9.28 13.37 -12.11
N ILE A 64 10.47 12.80 -11.91
CA ILE A 64 10.75 12.04 -10.68
C ILE A 64 10.59 12.91 -9.43
N GLN A 65 10.89 14.20 -9.52
CA GLN A 65 10.73 15.13 -8.42
C GLN A 65 9.26 15.29 -8.03
N ASP A 66 8.37 15.41 -9.02
CA ASP A 66 6.93 15.50 -8.77
C ASP A 66 6.43 14.24 -8.03
N ILE A 67 6.90 13.07 -8.42
CA ILE A 67 6.55 11.79 -7.78
C ILE A 67 7.06 11.74 -6.34
N LEU A 68 8.30 12.16 -6.09
CA LEU A 68 8.91 12.13 -4.75
C LEU A 68 8.28 13.16 -3.81
N ASP A 69 7.96 14.36 -4.30
CA ASP A 69 7.42 15.46 -3.51
C ASP A 69 5.94 15.26 -3.15
N SER A 70 5.25 14.38 -3.86
CA SER A 70 3.82 14.16 -3.70
C SER A 70 3.40 13.49 -2.39
N ASN A 71 4.32 13.02 -1.56
CA ASN A 71 4.02 12.30 -0.32
C ASN A 71 2.93 11.24 -0.47
N ASN A 72 3.00 10.43 -1.52
CA ASN A 72 1.99 9.41 -1.88
C ASN A 72 0.62 9.98 -2.33
N ALA A 73 0.53 11.25 -2.73
CA ALA A 73 -0.70 11.83 -3.28
C ALA A 73 -1.15 11.16 -4.60
N TYR A 74 -0.22 10.54 -5.33
CA TYR A 74 -0.54 9.74 -6.51
C TYR A 74 -1.07 8.37 -6.11
N GLY A 75 -2.14 7.93 -6.73
CA GLY A 75 -2.78 6.64 -6.46
C GLY A 75 -1.96 5.48 -7.00
N PHE A 76 -0.87 5.14 -6.33
CA PHE A 76 -0.15 3.91 -6.60
C PHE A 76 -1.01 2.71 -6.24
N PHE A 77 -1.07 1.72 -7.12
CA PHE A 77 -1.75 0.45 -6.87
C PHE A 77 -0.76 -0.71 -6.97
N ARG A 78 -1.05 -1.78 -6.26
CA ARG A 78 -0.23 -3.00 -6.27
C ARG A 78 -0.40 -3.73 -7.60
N SER A 79 0.70 -4.11 -8.23
CA SER A 79 0.67 -5.03 -9.37
C SER A 79 0.26 -6.44 -8.91
N THR A 80 -0.63 -7.06 -9.68
CA THR A 80 -1.06 -8.45 -9.45
C THR A 80 -0.32 -9.44 -10.33
N ASP A 81 0.43 -8.94 -11.30
CA ASP A 81 1.11 -9.76 -12.29
C ASP A 81 2.59 -9.95 -11.92
N SER A 82 3.10 -11.17 -12.05
CA SER A 82 4.53 -11.45 -11.86
C SER A 82 5.41 -10.76 -12.90
N VAL A 83 4.84 -10.47 -14.08
CA VAL A 83 5.46 -9.70 -15.15
C VAL A 83 4.42 -8.70 -15.66
N PRO A 84 4.40 -7.46 -15.12
CA PRO A 84 3.44 -6.45 -15.54
C PRO A 84 3.60 -6.09 -17.02
N GLY A 85 2.46 -6.06 -17.73
CA GLY A 85 2.41 -5.66 -19.13
C GLY A 85 1.41 -4.50 -19.30
N PHE A 86 1.87 -3.37 -19.80
CA PHE A 86 1.05 -2.16 -19.94
C PHE A 86 0.55 -1.93 -21.39
N GLY A 87 0.92 -2.80 -22.32
CA GLY A 87 0.56 -2.68 -23.71
C GLY A 87 1.21 -1.48 -24.40
N TYR A 88 0.65 -1.11 -25.57
CA TYR A 88 1.08 0.10 -26.29
C TYR A 88 0.25 1.30 -25.80
N THR A 89 0.92 2.29 -25.23
CA THR A 89 0.29 3.49 -24.67
C THR A 89 1.25 4.67 -24.74
N GLU A 90 0.70 5.88 -24.72
CA GLU A 90 1.47 7.12 -24.56
C GLU A 90 1.69 7.50 -23.10
N SER A 91 1.10 6.74 -22.17
CA SER A 91 1.26 6.97 -20.73
C SER A 91 2.66 6.56 -20.27
N VAL A 92 3.16 7.25 -19.26
CA VAL A 92 4.35 6.84 -18.51
C VAL A 92 3.92 6.05 -17.29
N TYR A 93 4.55 4.91 -17.05
CA TYR A 93 4.30 4.11 -15.85
C TYR A 93 5.46 4.29 -14.86
N TRP A 94 5.11 4.73 -13.68
CA TRP A 94 6.02 4.85 -12.55
C TRP A 94 5.95 3.59 -11.72
N LEU A 95 7.09 2.98 -11.49
CA LEU A 95 7.21 1.75 -10.70
C LEU A 95 7.94 2.08 -9.40
N ARG A 96 7.36 1.68 -8.28
CA ARG A 96 7.96 1.81 -6.95
C ARG A 96 8.20 0.42 -6.37
N LEU A 97 9.40 0.19 -5.89
CA LEU A 97 9.83 -1.02 -5.21
C LEU A 97 10.43 -0.64 -3.88
N GLU A 98 10.01 -1.31 -2.82
CA GLU A 98 10.58 -1.15 -1.49
C GLU A 98 11.48 -2.35 -1.17
N ILE A 99 12.72 -2.05 -0.84
CA ILE A 99 13.75 -3.05 -0.59
C ILE A 99 14.30 -2.84 0.81
N LEU A 100 14.30 -3.90 1.61
CA LEU A 100 14.96 -3.95 2.91
C LEU A 100 16.23 -4.82 2.78
N ASN A 101 17.39 -4.23 2.94
CA ASN A 101 18.62 -4.99 3.02
C ASN A 101 18.86 -5.42 4.47
N THR A 102 18.68 -6.70 4.73
CA THR A 102 18.93 -7.32 6.05
C THR A 102 20.29 -8.02 6.12
N ASN A 103 21.07 -7.94 5.05
CA ASN A 103 22.38 -8.57 4.99
C ASN A 103 23.44 -7.71 5.71
N GLU A 104 24.20 -8.30 6.61
CA GLU A 104 25.30 -7.62 7.31
C GLU A 104 26.54 -7.43 6.41
N GLN A 105 26.61 -8.16 5.31
CA GLN A 105 27.72 -8.08 4.35
C GLN A 105 27.31 -7.19 3.17
N THR A 106 28.31 -6.49 2.62
CA THR A 106 28.11 -5.71 1.39
C THR A 106 28.03 -6.69 0.21
N GLU A 107 26.90 -6.70 -0.47
CA GLU A 107 26.67 -7.49 -1.68
C GLU A 107 26.13 -6.57 -2.78
N ASP A 108 26.52 -6.88 -4.02
CA ASP A 108 25.98 -6.19 -5.19
C ASP A 108 24.71 -6.91 -5.67
N TRP A 109 23.63 -6.14 -5.87
CA TRP A 109 22.38 -6.64 -6.35
C TRP A 109 22.08 -6.08 -7.73
N LEU A 110 21.58 -6.92 -8.64
CA LEU A 110 21.20 -6.54 -9.97
C LEU A 110 19.67 -6.59 -10.12
N ILE A 111 19.07 -5.48 -10.52
CA ILE A 111 17.68 -5.44 -10.97
C ILE A 111 17.70 -5.53 -12.50
N GLU A 112 17.09 -6.56 -13.05
CA GLU A 112 16.97 -6.77 -14.47
C GLU A 112 15.57 -6.44 -14.96
N VAL A 113 15.46 -5.64 -16.03
CA VAL A 113 14.22 -5.37 -16.74
C VAL A 113 14.33 -5.98 -18.13
N PRO A 114 13.89 -7.25 -18.33
CA PRO A 114 14.10 -8.00 -19.58
C PRO A 114 13.09 -7.59 -20.66
N TYR A 115 12.98 -6.29 -20.94
CA TYR A 115 12.04 -5.77 -21.93
C TYR A 115 12.76 -4.86 -22.94
N ALA A 116 13.04 -5.40 -24.13
CA ALA A 116 13.81 -4.73 -25.16
C ALA A 116 13.23 -3.40 -25.72
N PRO A 117 11.89 -3.18 -25.77
CA PRO A 117 11.32 -1.94 -26.30
C PRO A 117 11.16 -0.81 -25.27
N LEU A 118 11.95 -0.77 -24.20
CA LEU A 118 11.91 0.37 -23.28
C LEU A 118 12.53 1.61 -23.89
N ASP A 119 11.80 2.70 -23.92
CA ASP A 119 12.28 4.01 -24.37
C ASP A 119 13.15 4.71 -23.31
N ARG A 120 12.82 4.54 -22.03
CA ARG A 120 13.50 5.11 -20.88
C ARG A 120 13.35 4.24 -19.64
N ILE A 121 14.38 4.19 -18.83
CA ILE A 121 14.38 3.65 -17.48
C ILE A 121 14.83 4.75 -16.52
#